data_cc25a8c60e6baba9473f6e58858c7500
#
_entry.id   cc25a8c60e6baba9473f6e58858c7500
#
_cell.length_a   1.000
_cell.length_b   1.000
_cell.length_c   1.000
_cell.angle_alpha   90.00
_cell.angle_beta   90.00
_cell.angle_gamma   90.00
#
_symmetry.space_group_name_H-M   'P 1'
#
loop_
_entity.id
_entity.type
_entity.pdbx_description
1 polymer ?
#
loop_
_entity_poly.entity_id
_entity_poly.type
_entity_poly.pdbx_seq_one_letter_code
_entity_poly.pdbx_strand_id
1 'polypeptide(L)'
;MVAVAGEIGKGGIPMAKAWHLTSRPQGLPTIDNFALREVPDGPLEKDQLRIRNLWLSVDPYMRGRMNDAKSYAASFQIDQPMTGGAIGEVIESRMEGFAPGDLILHMGGWRDGGVIGLDMMPNKLPGDMLAAGLTPQTFLHNMGLTGGTAWIGLLRVAAAKPGDTIFVSAAAGAVGSAVVQIAKAREMTVIGS
;
A
#
# COMPACT_ATOMS: atom_id res chain seq x y z
N MET A 1 6.67 -2.86 5.26
CA MET A 1 6.58 -3.41 3.88
C MET A 1 7.01 -4.88 3.91
N VAL A 2 6.23 -5.74 3.29
CA VAL A 2 6.49 -7.19 3.25
C VAL A 2 6.52 -7.62 1.79
N ALA A 3 7.54 -8.43 1.40
CA ALA A 3 7.57 -9.06 0.08
C ALA A 3 6.54 -10.19 0.04
N VAL A 4 5.82 -10.30 -1.07
CA VAL A 4 4.84 -11.37 -1.29
C VAL A 4 5.41 -12.30 -2.36
N ALA A 5 5.73 -13.53 -2.00
CA ALA A 5 6.17 -14.55 -2.96
C ALA A 5 5.00 -15.50 -3.23
N GLY A 6 4.43 -15.42 -4.43
CA GLY A 6 3.44 -16.36 -4.92
C GLY A 6 4.00 -17.13 -6.13
N GLU A 7 3.95 -18.45 -6.12
CA GLU A 7 4.22 -19.29 -7.30
C GLU A 7 2.94 -19.39 -8.14
N ILE A 8 3.03 -19.03 -9.41
CA ILE A 8 1.94 -19.26 -10.38
C ILE A 8 1.99 -20.73 -10.77
N GLY A 9 1.03 -21.52 -10.29
CA GLY A 9 0.84 -22.91 -10.72
C GLY A 9 0.55 -22.98 -12.22
N LYS A 10 1.24 -23.86 -12.94
CA LYS A 10 1.01 -24.11 -14.37
C LYS A 10 -0.28 -24.93 -14.52
N GLY A 11 -1.35 -24.36 -15.10
CA GLY A 11 -2.41 -25.12 -15.75
C GLY A 11 -3.78 -25.21 -15.10
N GLY A 12 -4.14 -24.39 -14.10
CA GLY A 12 -5.50 -24.29 -13.53
C GLY A 12 -5.96 -22.84 -13.47
N ILE A 13 -7.23 -22.58 -13.11
CA ILE A 13 -7.67 -21.24 -12.69
C ILE A 13 -6.80 -20.88 -11.49
N PRO A 14 -5.98 -19.81 -11.57
CA PRO A 14 -5.10 -19.47 -10.46
C PRO A 14 -5.95 -19.17 -9.23
N MET A 15 -5.65 -19.83 -8.11
CA MET A 15 -6.29 -19.55 -6.83
C MET A 15 -5.40 -18.57 -6.09
N ALA A 16 -5.82 -17.32 -5.99
CA ALA A 16 -5.15 -16.34 -5.15
C ALA A 16 -5.38 -16.67 -3.68
N LYS A 17 -4.39 -16.43 -2.83
CA LYS A 17 -4.52 -16.51 -1.38
C LYS A 17 -4.64 -15.10 -0.80
N ALA A 18 -5.64 -14.91 0.05
CA ALA A 18 -5.87 -13.62 0.68
C ALA A 18 -6.07 -13.76 2.20
N TRP A 19 -5.58 -12.78 2.93
CA TRP A 19 -5.84 -12.65 4.36
C TRP A 19 -7.20 -12.03 4.60
N HIS A 20 -8.01 -12.70 5.41
CA HIS A 20 -9.35 -12.26 5.84
C HIS A 20 -9.31 -11.90 7.32
N LEU A 21 -10.00 -10.83 7.71
CA LEU A 21 -10.30 -10.55 9.10
C LEU A 21 -11.49 -11.43 9.51
N THR A 22 -11.30 -12.39 10.42
CA THR A 22 -12.34 -13.31 10.85
C THR A 22 -13.04 -12.88 12.13
N SER A 23 -12.38 -12.06 12.92
CA SER A 23 -12.93 -11.48 14.15
C SER A 23 -12.30 -10.13 14.45
N ARG A 24 -13.04 -9.28 15.16
CA ARG A 24 -12.53 -7.94 15.56
C ARG A 24 -11.64 -8.07 16.78
N PRO A 25 -10.37 -7.64 16.71
CA PRO A 25 -9.43 -7.76 17.82
C PRO A 25 -9.83 -6.87 19.00
N GLN A 26 -9.76 -7.41 20.21
CA GLN A 26 -9.85 -6.68 21.46
C GLN A 26 -8.41 -6.35 21.93
N GLY A 27 -7.99 -5.10 21.88
CA GLY A 27 -6.59 -4.72 22.12
C GLY A 27 -5.70 -4.93 20.88
N LEU A 28 -4.54 -5.55 21.05
CA LEU A 28 -3.65 -5.88 19.95
C LEU A 28 -4.20 -7.06 19.14
N PRO A 29 -4.11 -7.04 17.80
CA PRO A 29 -4.48 -8.17 16.97
C PRO A 29 -3.59 -9.38 17.26
N THR A 30 -4.20 -10.57 17.25
CA THR A 30 -3.50 -11.86 17.29
C THR A 30 -3.74 -12.61 16.00
N ILE A 31 -2.97 -13.66 15.75
CA ILE A 31 -3.15 -14.48 14.55
C ILE A 31 -4.56 -15.07 14.42
N ASP A 32 -5.23 -15.32 15.55
CA ASP A 32 -6.58 -15.88 15.60
C ASP A 32 -7.66 -14.94 15.03
N ASN A 33 -7.32 -13.64 14.88
CA ASN A 33 -8.22 -12.69 14.24
C ASN A 33 -8.21 -12.80 12.71
N PHE A 34 -7.31 -13.62 12.14
CA PHE A 34 -7.08 -13.66 10.70
C PHE A 34 -7.15 -15.10 10.18
N ALA A 35 -7.52 -15.25 8.92
CA ALA A 35 -7.39 -16.50 8.19
C ALA A 35 -6.83 -16.24 6.78
N LEU A 36 -5.87 -17.07 6.37
CA LEU A 36 -5.43 -17.12 4.99
C LEU A 36 -6.35 -18.09 4.24
N ARG A 37 -7.05 -17.60 3.23
CA ARG A 37 -8.01 -18.39 2.44
C ARG A 37 -7.72 -18.27 0.97
N GLU A 38 -8.02 -19.34 0.23
CA GLU A 38 -8.02 -19.29 -1.24
C GLU A 38 -9.23 -18.49 -1.71
N VAL A 39 -8.98 -17.62 -2.68
CA VAL A 39 -10.01 -16.78 -3.31
C VAL A 39 -10.02 -17.12 -4.79
N PRO A 40 -11.19 -17.50 -5.38
CA PRO A 40 -11.28 -17.78 -6.79
C PRO A 40 -10.84 -16.57 -7.62
N ASP A 41 -9.98 -16.83 -8.60
CA ASP A 41 -9.52 -15.85 -9.56
C ASP A 41 -10.23 -16.13 -10.90
N GLY A 42 -11.44 -15.58 -11.06
CA GLY A 42 -12.34 -15.80 -12.19
C GLY A 42 -11.84 -15.17 -13.51
N PRO A 43 -12.59 -15.33 -14.61
CA PRO A 43 -12.28 -14.67 -15.86
C PRO A 43 -12.33 -13.15 -15.70
N LEU A 44 -11.47 -12.44 -16.46
CA LEU A 44 -11.49 -10.97 -16.47
C LEU A 44 -12.74 -10.44 -17.19
N GLU A 45 -13.37 -9.48 -16.54
CA GLU A 45 -14.39 -8.63 -17.14
C GLU A 45 -13.78 -7.33 -17.69
N LYS A 46 -14.61 -6.50 -18.33
CA LYS A 46 -14.19 -5.16 -18.76
C LYS A 46 -13.73 -4.33 -17.57
N ASP A 47 -12.70 -3.52 -17.77
CA ASP A 47 -12.09 -2.64 -16.75
C ASP A 47 -11.52 -3.39 -15.55
N GLN A 48 -11.04 -4.63 -15.76
CA GLN A 48 -10.34 -5.43 -14.76
C GLN A 48 -8.93 -5.80 -15.19
N LEU A 49 -8.09 -6.02 -14.17
CA LEU A 49 -6.70 -6.49 -14.28
C LEU A 49 -6.54 -7.77 -13.47
N ARG A 50 -5.83 -8.74 -14.01
CA ARG A 50 -5.24 -9.84 -13.23
C ARG A 50 -3.84 -9.40 -12.82
N ILE A 51 -3.56 -9.50 -11.53
CA ILE A 51 -2.30 -9.03 -10.96
C ILE A 51 -1.62 -10.10 -10.13
N ARG A 52 -0.32 -9.98 -9.99
CA ARG A 52 0.50 -10.64 -8.98
C ARG A 52 1.08 -9.58 -8.06
N ASN A 53 0.82 -9.68 -6.76
CA ASN A 53 1.40 -8.76 -5.78
C ASN A 53 2.87 -9.11 -5.52
N LEU A 54 3.70 -8.09 -5.49
CA LEU A 54 5.14 -8.18 -5.22
C LEU A 54 5.46 -7.65 -3.82
N TRP A 55 4.82 -6.54 -3.42
CA TRP A 55 4.98 -5.92 -2.10
C TRP A 55 3.65 -5.38 -1.61
N LEU A 56 3.46 -5.44 -0.30
CA LEU A 56 2.34 -4.79 0.37
C LEU A 56 2.83 -3.88 1.49
N SER A 57 2.06 -2.84 1.78
CA SER A 57 2.26 -1.97 2.93
C SER A 57 1.45 -2.46 4.12
N VAL A 58 2.07 -2.44 5.30
CA VAL A 58 1.40 -2.66 6.59
C VAL A 58 1.41 -1.34 7.33
N ASP A 59 0.25 -0.72 7.48
CA ASP A 59 0.12 0.65 7.95
C ASP A 59 -0.70 0.72 9.26
N PRO A 60 -0.37 1.65 10.18
CA PRO A 60 -1.08 1.79 11.46
C PRO A 60 -2.59 2.01 11.32
N TYR A 61 -3.06 2.70 10.28
CA TYR A 61 -4.49 2.94 10.05
C TYR A 61 -5.31 1.65 9.90
N MET A 62 -4.67 0.56 9.47
CA MET A 62 -5.32 -0.74 9.30
C MET A 62 -5.85 -1.28 10.62
N ARG A 63 -5.18 -1.00 11.77
CA ARG A 63 -5.69 -1.36 13.08
C ARG A 63 -7.04 -0.69 13.38
N GLY A 64 -7.19 0.58 13.03
CA GLY A 64 -8.47 1.30 13.15
C GLY A 64 -9.58 0.68 12.30
N ARG A 65 -9.25 0.25 11.08
CA ARG A 65 -10.19 -0.40 10.17
C ARG A 65 -10.66 -1.80 10.62
N MET A 66 -9.94 -2.43 11.56
CA MET A 66 -10.39 -3.70 12.17
C MET A 66 -11.52 -3.50 13.19
N ASN A 67 -11.78 -2.28 13.64
CA ASN A 67 -12.90 -1.95 14.51
C ASN A 67 -14.16 -1.72 13.68
N ASP A 68 -15.33 -1.89 14.31
CA ASP A 68 -16.61 -1.49 13.74
C ASP A 68 -16.97 -0.09 14.25
N ALA A 69 -16.32 0.92 13.67
CA ALA A 69 -16.49 2.30 14.10
C ALA A 69 -16.42 3.24 12.90
N LYS A 70 -17.17 4.33 12.97
CA LYS A 70 -17.11 5.40 11.96
C LYS A 70 -15.72 6.04 11.98
N SER A 71 -15.05 6.06 10.84
CA SER A 71 -13.73 6.64 10.65
C SER A 71 -13.62 7.26 9.25
N TYR A 72 -12.47 7.89 8.95
CA TYR A 72 -12.17 8.41 7.61
C TYR A 72 -12.00 7.30 6.55
N ALA A 73 -11.75 6.06 6.96
CA ALA A 73 -11.68 4.91 6.08
C ALA A 73 -12.69 3.83 6.53
N ALA A 74 -13.32 3.16 5.58
CA ALA A 74 -14.27 2.10 5.85
C ALA A 74 -13.62 0.95 6.64
N SER A 75 -14.37 0.38 7.59
CA SER A 75 -13.97 -0.80 8.35
C SER A 75 -13.78 -2.01 7.43
N PHE A 76 -12.83 -2.87 7.76
CA PHE A 76 -12.75 -4.18 7.12
C PHE A 76 -14.00 -4.99 7.43
N GLN A 77 -14.51 -5.66 6.41
CA GLN A 77 -15.65 -6.55 6.58
C GLN A 77 -15.15 -7.92 7.08
N ILE A 78 -15.89 -8.50 8.02
CA ILE A 78 -15.58 -9.85 8.53
C ILE A 78 -15.73 -10.84 7.38
N ASP A 79 -14.82 -11.80 7.32
CA ASP A 79 -14.75 -12.87 6.32
C ASP A 79 -14.57 -12.37 4.86
N GLN A 80 -14.16 -11.11 4.67
CA GLN A 80 -13.75 -10.59 3.37
C GLN A 80 -12.22 -10.37 3.32
N PRO A 81 -11.60 -10.46 2.14
CA PRO A 81 -10.19 -10.12 1.97
C PRO A 81 -9.91 -8.70 2.46
N MET A 82 -8.86 -8.55 3.27
CA MET A 82 -8.41 -7.24 3.68
C MET A 82 -7.81 -6.48 2.50
N THR A 83 -7.86 -5.15 2.57
CA THR A 83 -7.34 -4.25 1.55
C THR A 83 -6.25 -3.34 2.11
N GLY A 84 -5.37 -2.87 1.26
CA GLY A 84 -4.29 -1.94 1.62
C GLY A 84 -3.39 -1.67 0.42
N GLY A 85 -2.46 -0.74 0.56
CA GLY A 85 -1.52 -0.39 -0.49
C GLY A 85 -0.64 -1.57 -0.89
N ALA A 86 -0.50 -1.81 -2.18
CA ALA A 86 0.37 -2.85 -2.73
C ALA A 86 0.99 -2.41 -4.05
N ILE A 87 2.14 -2.98 -4.38
CA ILE A 87 2.73 -2.95 -5.71
C ILE A 87 2.52 -4.33 -6.32
N GLY A 88 1.85 -4.36 -7.45
CA GLY A 88 1.63 -5.57 -8.24
C GLY A 88 2.17 -5.44 -9.66
N GLU A 89 2.36 -6.58 -10.29
CA GLU A 89 2.63 -6.72 -11.72
C GLU A 89 1.32 -7.14 -12.41
N VAL A 90 0.99 -6.48 -13.51
CA VAL A 90 -0.15 -6.86 -14.35
C VAL A 90 0.21 -8.14 -15.12
N ILE A 91 -0.60 -9.19 -14.97
CA ILE A 91 -0.45 -10.47 -15.67
C ILE A 91 -1.36 -10.52 -16.90
N GLU A 92 -2.57 -9.97 -16.77
CA GLU A 92 -3.55 -9.89 -17.85
C GLU A 92 -4.37 -8.61 -17.68
N SER A 93 -4.77 -7.99 -18.79
CA SER A 93 -5.52 -6.72 -18.75
C SER A 93 -6.73 -6.75 -19.68
N ARG A 94 -7.87 -6.26 -19.18
CA ARG A 94 -9.02 -5.78 -19.93
C ARG A 94 -9.36 -4.32 -19.59
N MET A 95 -8.38 -3.59 -19.05
CA MET A 95 -8.47 -2.18 -18.66
C MET A 95 -7.59 -1.36 -19.61
N GLU A 96 -8.15 -0.29 -20.17
CA GLU A 96 -7.42 0.62 -21.06
C GLU A 96 -6.23 1.28 -20.31
N GLY A 97 -5.10 1.43 -20.98
CA GLY A 97 -3.88 2.03 -20.43
C GLY A 97 -2.98 1.07 -19.64
N PHE A 98 -3.38 -0.20 -19.45
CA PHE A 98 -2.59 -1.21 -18.74
C PHE A 98 -2.29 -2.41 -19.64
N ALA A 99 -1.07 -2.92 -19.53
CA ALA A 99 -0.59 -4.09 -20.28
C ALA A 99 0.14 -5.08 -19.35
N PRO A 100 0.20 -6.37 -19.72
CA PRO A 100 1.03 -7.35 -19.02
C PRO A 100 2.48 -6.85 -18.85
N GLY A 101 3.03 -7.03 -17.66
CA GLY A 101 4.36 -6.55 -17.27
C GLY A 101 4.37 -5.15 -16.65
N ASP A 102 3.28 -4.38 -16.71
CA ASP A 102 3.20 -3.09 -16.03
C ASP A 102 3.27 -3.28 -14.51
N LEU A 103 4.07 -2.46 -13.85
CA LEU A 103 4.06 -2.33 -12.40
C LEU A 103 3.05 -1.27 -11.98
N ILE A 104 2.20 -1.63 -11.02
CA ILE A 104 1.11 -0.77 -10.57
C ILE A 104 1.07 -0.65 -9.05
N LEU A 105 0.71 0.55 -8.57
CA LEU A 105 0.26 0.80 -7.21
C LEU A 105 -1.25 0.64 -7.16
N HIS A 106 -1.78 -0.09 -6.18
CA HIS A 106 -3.21 -0.32 -6.01
C HIS A 106 -3.56 -0.64 -4.55
N MET A 107 -4.87 -0.74 -4.23
CA MET A 107 -5.36 -1.01 -2.87
C MET A 107 -5.72 -2.48 -2.61
N GLY A 108 -5.50 -3.37 -3.56
CA GLY A 108 -5.74 -4.82 -3.45
C GLY A 108 -4.61 -5.59 -2.75
N GLY A 109 -4.04 -5.06 -1.68
CA GLY A 109 -3.06 -5.75 -0.84
C GLY A 109 -3.67 -6.87 0.01
N TRP A 110 -2.87 -7.48 0.89
CA TRP A 110 -3.21 -8.61 1.74
C TRP A 110 -3.59 -9.90 0.98
N ARG A 111 -3.09 -10.03 -0.24
CA ARG A 111 -3.22 -11.20 -1.10
C ARG A 111 -1.97 -11.36 -1.96
N ASP A 112 -1.73 -12.54 -2.50
CA ASP A 112 -0.62 -12.80 -3.42
C ASP A 112 -0.95 -12.40 -4.86
N GLY A 113 -2.23 -12.32 -5.23
CA GLY A 113 -2.67 -11.89 -6.54
C GLY A 113 -4.19 -11.90 -6.70
N GLY A 114 -4.66 -11.95 -7.92
CA GLY A 114 -6.08 -12.06 -8.27
C GLY A 114 -6.57 -10.95 -9.18
N VAL A 115 -7.89 -10.89 -9.36
CA VAL A 115 -8.55 -9.86 -10.17
C VAL A 115 -8.83 -8.62 -9.34
N ILE A 116 -8.52 -7.45 -9.90
CA ILE A 116 -8.86 -6.13 -9.36
C ILE A 116 -9.55 -5.28 -10.41
N GLY A 117 -10.44 -4.40 -9.97
CA GLY A 117 -11.13 -3.40 -10.80
C GLY A 117 -10.70 -1.97 -10.43
N LEU A 118 -11.44 -0.99 -10.96
CA LEU A 118 -11.24 0.44 -10.70
C LEU A 118 -11.42 0.81 -9.22
N ASP A 119 -12.20 0.05 -8.47
CA ASP A 119 -12.43 0.20 -7.03
C ASP A 119 -11.14 0.04 -6.20
N MET A 120 -10.17 -0.71 -6.72
CA MET A 120 -8.84 -0.85 -6.13
C MET A 120 -7.85 0.23 -6.58
N MET A 121 -8.31 1.23 -7.30
CA MET A 121 -7.54 2.42 -7.72
C MET A 121 -6.17 2.09 -8.34
N PRO A 122 -6.10 1.25 -9.38
CA PRO A 122 -4.83 0.90 -9.99
C PRO A 122 -4.19 2.12 -10.66
N ASN A 123 -2.91 2.34 -10.38
CA ASN A 123 -2.09 3.40 -10.98
C ASN A 123 -0.78 2.81 -11.47
N LYS A 124 -0.47 3.01 -12.75
CA LYS A 124 0.81 2.59 -13.31
C LYS A 124 1.95 3.37 -12.68
N LEU A 125 3.02 2.67 -12.30
CA LEU A 125 4.22 3.33 -11.79
C LEU A 125 4.91 4.09 -12.94
N PRO A 126 5.42 5.31 -12.67
CA PRO A 126 6.12 6.10 -13.68
C PRO A 126 7.40 5.39 -14.16
N GLY A 127 7.44 4.99 -15.43
CA GLY A 127 8.55 4.26 -16.02
C GLY A 127 9.85 5.06 -16.07
N ASP A 128 9.77 6.35 -16.26
CA ASP A 128 10.90 7.28 -16.23
C ASP A 128 11.56 7.34 -14.84
N MET A 129 10.78 7.34 -13.77
CA MET A 129 11.31 7.30 -12.39
C MET A 129 11.96 5.95 -12.08
N LEU A 130 11.36 4.84 -12.52
CA LEU A 130 11.97 3.51 -12.38
C LEU A 130 13.29 3.41 -13.18
N ALA A 131 13.34 3.95 -14.40
CA ALA A 131 14.55 4.01 -15.21
C ALA A 131 15.62 4.92 -14.58
N ALA A 132 15.22 5.94 -13.83
CA ALA A 132 16.11 6.79 -13.05
C ALA A 132 16.64 6.13 -11.75
N GLY A 133 16.26 4.86 -11.49
CA GLY A 133 16.77 4.07 -10.37
C GLY A 133 15.91 4.06 -9.12
N LEU A 134 14.69 4.65 -9.15
CA LEU A 134 13.77 4.47 -8.03
C LEU A 134 13.26 3.04 -8.00
N THR A 135 13.28 2.44 -6.81
CA THR A 135 12.70 1.10 -6.63
C THR A 135 11.18 1.17 -6.54
N PRO A 136 10.44 0.13 -6.98
CA PRO A 136 8.98 0.10 -6.86
C PRO A 136 8.49 0.34 -5.44
N GLN A 137 9.20 -0.16 -4.42
CA GLN A 137 8.84 0.03 -3.01
C GLN A 137 8.80 1.50 -2.58
N THR A 138 9.54 2.38 -3.25
CA THR A 138 9.53 3.82 -2.97
C THR A 138 8.13 4.41 -3.10
N PHE A 139 7.29 3.84 -3.98
CA PHE A 139 5.91 4.28 -4.19
C PHE A 139 4.94 3.83 -3.09
N LEU A 140 5.33 2.87 -2.25
CA LEU A 140 4.60 2.57 -1.00
C LEU A 140 5.09 3.39 0.19
N HIS A 141 6.20 4.13 0.05
CA HIS A 141 6.85 4.89 1.12
C HIS A 141 6.98 6.37 0.78
N ASN A 142 8.17 6.85 0.39
CA ASN A 142 8.46 8.29 0.20
C ASN A 142 7.69 8.93 -0.96
N MET A 143 7.38 8.20 -2.01
CA MET A 143 6.54 8.64 -3.13
C MET A 143 5.07 8.23 -2.98
N GLY A 144 4.71 7.64 -1.85
CA GLY A 144 3.36 7.19 -1.51
C GLY A 144 2.76 7.92 -0.32
N LEU A 145 1.92 7.20 0.44
CA LEU A 145 1.13 7.75 1.54
C LEU A 145 2.00 8.39 2.64
N THR A 146 3.10 7.76 3.03
CA THR A 146 3.94 8.26 4.14
C THR A 146 4.70 9.51 3.75
N GLY A 147 5.26 9.58 2.54
CA GLY A 147 5.92 10.78 2.05
C GLY A 147 4.93 11.92 1.79
N GLY A 148 3.75 11.63 1.23
CA GLY A 148 2.67 12.61 1.08
C GLY A 148 2.23 13.19 2.42
N THR A 149 2.07 12.35 3.45
CA THR A 149 1.76 12.77 4.81
C THR A 149 2.85 13.67 5.39
N ALA A 150 4.11 13.28 5.23
CA ALA A 150 5.26 14.08 5.68
C ALA A 150 5.29 15.44 5.00
N TRP A 151 5.12 15.49 3.69
CA TRP A 151 5.16 16.72 2.90
C TRP A 151 4.03 17.67 3.26
N ILE A 152 2.80 17.18 3.35
CA ILE A 152 1.62 17.98 3.73
C ILE A 152 1.78 18.47 5.17
N GLY A 153 2.13 17.59 6.11
CA GLY A 153 2.29 17.92 7.52
C GLY A 153 3.34 19.01 7.74
N LEU A 154 4.52 18.86 7.13
CA LEU A 154 5.61 19.81 7.31
C LEU A 154 5.36 21.15 6.59
N LEU A 155 4.99 21.10 5.31
CA LEU A 155 5.01 22.30 4.47
C LEU A 155 3.67 23.00 4.36
N ARG A 156 2.55 22.29 4.56
CA ARG A 156 1.21 22.89 4.47
C ARG A 156 0.59 23.14 5.83
N VAL A 157 0.68 22.18 6.75
CA VAL A 157 0.06 22.31 8.08
C VAL A 157 0.97 23.10 9.03
N ALA A 158 2.23 22.68 9.19
CA ALA A 158 3.20 23.41 10.02
C ALA A 158 3.75 24.67 9.32
N ALA A 159 3.57 24.80 8.01
CA ALA A 159 4.06 25.91 7.19
C ALA A 159 5.56 26.22 7.39
N ALA A 160 6.35 25.16 7.63
CA ALA A 160 7.79 25.26 7.88
C ALA A 160 8.55 25.82 6.68
N LYS A 161 9.55 26.67 6.96
CA LYS A 161 10.33 27.45 5.98
C LYS A 161 11.82 27.16 6.10
N PRO A 162 12.60 27.41 5.04
CA PRO A 162 14.07 27.40 5.12
C PRO A 162 14.58 28.23 6.31
N GLY A 163 15.56 27.70 7.05
CA GLY A 163 16.11 28.32 8.27
C GLY A 163 15.38 27.97 9.57
N ASP A 164 14.19 27.41 9.52
CA ASP A 164 13.48 26.98 10.73
C ASP A 164 14.20 25.82 11.42
N THR A 165 14.05 25.74 12.73
CA THR A 165 14.41 24.56 13.55
C THR A 165 13.15 23.78 13.87
N ILE A 166 13.10 22.51 13.45
CA ILE A 166 11.96 21.63 13.66
C ILE A 166 12.33 20.45 14.57
N PHE A 167 11.41 20.08 15.44
CA PHE A 167 11.49 18.86 16.24
C PHE A 167 10.59 17.78 15.62
N VAL A 168 11.17 16.61 15.37
CA VAL A 168 10.46 15.47 14.77
C VAL A 168 10.44 14.32 15.76
N SER A 169 9.29 14.02 16.34
CA SER A 169 9.09 12.81 17.14
C SER A 169 9.02 11.58 16.25
N ALA A 170 9.51 10.45 16.74
CA ALA A 170 9.64 9.22 15.95
C ALA A 170 10.34 9.46 14.60
N ALA A 171 11.45 10.18 14.62
CA ALA A 171 12.19 10.60 13.41
C ALA A 171 12.73 9.43 12.59
N ALA A 172 12.91 8.25 13.19
CA ALA A 172 13.29 7.02 12.51
C ALA A 172 12.09 6.24 11.91
N GLY A 173 10.84 6.67 12.20
CA GLY A 173 9.62 6.07 11.64
C GLY A 173 9.41 6.41 10.17
N ALA A 174 8.44 5.76 9.52
CA ALA A 174 8.19 5.94 8.10
C ALA A 174 7.88 7.40 7.70
N VAL A 175 6.97 8.06 8.42
CA VAL A 175 6.66 9.48 8.17
C VAL A 175 7.77 10.38 8.69
N GLY A 176 8.28 10.12 9.91
CA GLY A 176 9.33 10.95 10.53
C GLY A 176 10.60 11.02 9.69
N SER A 177 11.07 9.90 9.17
CA SER A 177 12.27 9.85 8.31
C SER A 177 12.07 10.62 7.00
N ALA A 178 10.86 10.61 6.43
CA ALA A 178 10.53 11.42 5.26
C ALA A 178 10.51 12.92 5.62
N VAL A 179 9.93 13.30 6.78
CA VAL A 179 9.98 14.69 7.28
C VAL A 179 11.42 15.17 7.41
N VAL A 180 12.30 14.36 8.03
CA VAL A 180 13.72 14.70 8.19
C VAL A 180 14.40 14.97 6.84
N GLN A 181 14.17 14.10 5.86
CA GLN A 181 14.75 14.25 4.52
C GLN A 181 14.24 15.50 3.82
N ILE A 182 12.93 15.76 3.85
CA ILE A 182 12.32 16.94 3.22
C ILE A 182 12.84 18.22 3.89
N ALA A 183 12.89 18.25 5.22
CA ALA A 183 13.36 19.41 5.98
C ALA A 183 14.82 19.73 5.69
N LYS A 184 15.69 18.72 5.67
CA LYS A 184 17.10 18.90 5.30
C LYS A 184 17.29 19.37 3.87
N ALA A 185 16.56 18.81 2.92
CA ALA A 185 16.59 19.24 1.53
C ALA A 185 16.10 20.69 1.33
N ARG A 186 15.40 21.25 2.34
CA ARG A 186 14.89 22.62 2.38
C ARG A 186 15.64 23.52 3.36
N GLU A 187 16.87 23.16 3.72
CA GLU A 187 17.77 23.98 4.55
C GLU A 187 17.21 24.29 5.96
N MET A 188 16.44 23.35 6.53
CA MET A 188 15.96 23.44 7.91
C MET A 188 16.90 22.70 8.85
N THR A 189 16.97 23.14 10.11
CA THR A 189 17.63 22.40 11.19
C THR A 189 16.66 21.37 11.77
N VAL A 190 17.10 20.11 11.94
CA VAL A 190 16.23 19.03 12.42
C VAL A 190 16.78 18.44 13.71
N ILE A 191 15.91 18.36 14.71
CA ILE A 191 16.12 17.63 15.96
C ILE A 191 15.14 16.45 15.95
N GLY A 192 15.67 15.23 16.03
CA GLY A 192 14.87 14.00 16.00
C GLY A 192 14.96 13.22 17.32
N SER A 193 13.86 12.52 17.69
CA SER A 193 13.85 11.57 18.80
C SER A 193 13.28 10.22 18.38
#